data_12cc72c43498b58e9dc4874530db2884
#
_entry.id   12cc72c43498b58e9dc4874530db2884
#
_cell.length_a   1.000
_cell.length_b   1.000
_cell.length_c   1.000
_cell.angle_alpha   90.00
_cell.angle_beta   90.00
_cell.angle_gamma   90.00
#
_symmetry.space_group_name_H-M   'P 1'
#
loop_
_entity.id
_entity.type
_entity.pdbx_description
1 polymer ?
#
loop_
_entity_poly.entity_id
_entity_poly.type
_entity_poly.pdbx_seq_one_letter_code
_entity_poly.pdbx_strand_id
1 'polypeptide(L)'
;MSGRGGRDGRDGRGGRTTTRIRLRALVSIWPLLAVLPLTARAQEFRPPQQASGTNASGIRLGLFGFGTRLGVDPDGPKQAVLGTTLEVADLFTDRVRLRPSAEIGLGDSVTTYVVNLELLFRFTADSELAVPYVAFGPALYSQERCATAVDCPQVWAQFALGFEIRFRGHMNWLLEYHGEDALRRHRFFIGLTTRRGP
;
A
#
# COMPACT_ATOMS: atom_id res chain seq x y z
N MET A 1 -53.04 56.64 -2.93
CA MET A 1 -51.83 57.17 -2.27
C MET A 1 -50.77 56.11 -2.53
N SER A 2 -49.98 56.22 -3.50
CA SER A 2 -48.80 57.05 -3.72
C SER A 2 -47.61 56.59 -2.90
N GLY A 3 -46.59 56.13 -3.60
CA GLY A 3 -45.21 55.99 -3.14
C GLY A 3 -44.52 54.89 -3.96
N ARG A 4 -43.93 55.06 -5.14
CA ARG A 4 -42.60 55.52 -5.54
C ARG A 4 -41.56 54.91 -4.59
N GLY A 5 -40.55 54.16 -5.00
CA GLY A 5 -39.67 54.16 -6.16
C GLY A 5 -38.35 53.66 -5.61
N GLY A 6 -37.51 53.06 -6.37
CA GLY A 6 -36.15 52.70 -5.99
C GLY A 6 -35.58 51.58 -6.82
N ARG A 7 -35.21 51.86 -8.07
CA ARG A 7 -34.22 51.12 -8.83
C ARG A 7 -32.85 51.49 -8.31
N ASP A 8 -32.08 50.56 -7.84
CA ASP A 8 -30.63 50.70 -7.80
C ASP A 8 -30.00 49.47 -8.40
N GLY A 9 -29.50 49.66 -9.61
CA GLY A 9 -28.62 48.76 -10.28
C GLY A 9 -27.23 48.78 -9.60
N ARG A 10 -26.69 47.62 -9.38
CA ARG A 10 -25.27 47.47 -9.08
C ARG A 10 -24.66 46.46 -10.00
N ASP A 11 -23.90 47.03 -10.91
CA ASP A 11 -22.97 46.31 -11.82
C ASP A 11 -22.02 45.40 -11.03
N GLY A 12 -22.23 44.12 -11.17
CA GLY A 12 -21.32 43.09 -10.68
C GLY A 12 -20.14 42.92 -11.66
N ARG A 13 -19.05 43.66 -11.42
CA ARG A 13 -17.76 43.43 -12.08
C ARG A 13 -17.33 41.99 -11.83
N GLY A 14 -17.32 41.21 -12.92
CA GLY A 14 -16.71 39.87 -12.96
C GLY A 14 -15.24 39.94 -12.66
N GLY A 15 -14.87 39.60 -11.43
CA GLY A 15 -13.51 39.31 -11.06
C GLY A 15 -13.11 37.94 -11.63
N ARG A 16 -12.42 37.95 -12.76
CA ARG A 16 -11.68 36.78 -13.22
C ARG A 16 -10.54 36.50 -12.23
N THR A 17 -10.78 35.63 -11.29
CA THR A 17 -9.72 35.06 -10.45
C THR A 17 -8.93 34.07 -11.31
N THR A 18 -7.85 34.56 -11.90
CA THR A 18 -6.81 33.72 -12.48
C THR A 18 -6.15 32.93 -11.37
N THR A 19 -6.57 31.68 -11.22
CA THR A 19 -5.91 30.71 -10.35
C THR A 19 -4.52 30.44 -10.92
N ARG A 20 -3.53 31.19 -10.43
CA ARG A 20 -2.11 30.90 -10.70
C ARG A 20 -1.78 29.62 -9.91
N ILE A 21 -1.83 28.49 -10.58
CA ILE A 21 -1.29 27.23 -10.10
C ILE A 21 0.22 27.46 -9.86
N ARG A 22 0.58 27.58 -8.59
CA ARG A 22 2.00 27.67 -8.18
C ARG A 22 2.60 26.27 -8.31
N LEU A 23 3.15 26.00 -9.48
CA LEU A 23 3.98 24.81 -9.80
C LEU A 23 5.36 24.94 -9.13
N ARG A 24 5.42 25.00 -7.79
CA ARG A 24 6.69 25.18 -7.07
C ARG A 24 7.10 24.04 -6.15
N ALA A 25 6.37 22.92 -6.13
CA ALA A 25 6.64 21.84 -5.18
C ALA A 25 7.25 20.56 -5.79
N LEU A 26 7.60 20.55 -7.09
CA LEU A 26 8.06 19.31 -7.76
C LEU A 26 9.59 19.22 -8.00
N VAL A 27 10.38 20.15 -7.47
CA VAL A 27 11.83 20.18 -7.79
C VAL A 27 12.73 19.63 -6.69
N SER A 28 12.20 19.29 -5.52
CA SER A 28 13.06 18.95 -4.37
C SER A 28 13.19 17.45 -4.02
N ILE A 29 12.55 16.55 -4.76
CA ILE A 29 12.60 15.10 -4.43
C ILE A 29 13.66 14.32 -5.26
N TRP A 30 14.20 14.92 -6.31
CA TRP A 30 15.13 14.23 -7.22
C TRP A 30 16.58 14.02 -6.74
N PRO A 31 17.16 14.78 -5.80
CA PRO A 31 18.55 14.50 -5.39
C PRO A 31 18.72 13.35 -4.40
N LEU A 32 17.64 12.80 -3.80
CA LEU A 32 17.78 11.71 -2.81
C LEU A 32 17.86 10.30 -3.42
N LEU A 33 17.54 10.15 -4.69
CA LEU A 33 17.63 8.87 -5.42
C LEU A 33 18.99 8.65 -6.11
N ALA A 34 19.87 9.65 -6.14
CA ALA A 34 21.14 9.59 -6.90
C ALA A 34 22.35 9.15 -6.05
N VAL A 35 22.19 8.83 -4.77
CA VAL A 35 23.32 8.49 -3.86
C VAL A 35 23.17 7.08 -3.28
N LEU A 36 22.47 6.17 -3.92
CA LEU A 36 22.68 4.76 -3.64
C LEU A 36 23.90 4.31 -4.45
N PRO A 37 25.05 4.05 -3.83
CA PRO A 37 26.19 3.48 -4.56
C PRO A 37 25.73 2.13 -5.12
N LEU A 38 25.72 1.99 -6.42
CA LEU A 38 25.51 0.76 -7.19
C LEU A 38 26.68 -0.25 -6.98
N THR A 39 27.21 -0.32 -5.76
CA THR A 39 28.11 -1.37 -5.31
C THR A 39 27.36 -2.37 -4.43
N ALA A 40 26.08 -2.64 -4.73
CA ALA A 40 25.52 -3.90 -4.32
C ALA A 40 26.22 -4.97 -5.15
N ARG A 41 27.43 -5.39 -4.71
CA ARG A 41 27.89 -6.76 -4.98
C ARG A 41 26.67 -7.60 -4.69
N ALA A 42 26.19 -8.33 -5.70
CA ALA A 42 25.22 -9.37 -5.51
C ALA A 42 25.83 -10.30 -4.44
N GLN A 43 25.58 -10.00 -3.17
CA GLN A 43 25.71 -10.98 -2.15
C GLN A 43 24.77 -12.07 -2.62
N GLU A 44 25.37 -13.15 -3.12
CA GLU A 44 24.67 -14.39 -3.40
C GLU A 44 23.82 -14.64 -2.14
N PHE A 45 22.55 -14.33 -2.23
CA PHE A 45 21.61 -14.56 -1.15
C PHE A 45 21.55 -16.07 -1.02
N ARG A 46 22.43 -16.62 -0.19
CA ARG A 46 22.31 -18.00 0.25
C ARG A 46 21.01 -18.07 1.04
N PRO A 47 20.00 -18.72 0.50
CA PRO A 47 18.80 -18.97 1.30
C PRO A 47 19.29 -19.66 2.58
N PRO A 48 18.80 -19.27 3.75
CA PRO A 48 19.15 -19.94 4.98
C PRO A 48 18.95 -21.43 4.74
N GLN A 49 20.02 -22.19 4.88
CA GLN A 49 20.00 -23.65 4.69
C GLN A 49 18.78 -24.16 5.45
N GLN A 50 17.90 -24.78 4.71
CA GLN A 50 16.77 -25.49 5.31
C GLN A 50 17.38 -26.41 6.37
N ALA A 51 17.24 -26.07 7.61
CA ALA A 51 17.38 -27.02 8.68
C ALA A 51 16.32 -28.09 8.37
N SER A 52 16.77 -29.19 7.78
CA SER A 52 16.01 -30.44 7.64
C SER A 52 15.76 -30.93 9.06
N GLY A 53 14.82 -30.36 9.72
CA GLY A 53 14.48 -30.64 11.11
C GLY A 53 12.97 -30.73 11.23
N THR A 54 12.50 -31.98 11.25
CA THR A 54 11.35 -32.42 12.03
C THR A 54 10.18 -31.45 12.09
N ASN A 55 9.00 -31.95 11.81
CA ASN A 55 7.66 -31.42 12.01
C ASN A 55 7.47 -30.67 13.35
N ALA A 56 8.23 -29.63 13.60
CA ALA A 56 8.02 -28.74 14.71
C ALA A 56 6.88 -27.80 14.31
N SER A 57 5.67 -28.14 14.71
CA SER A 57 4.54 -27.24 14.78
C SER A 57 4.93 -26.03 15.63
N GLY A 58 5.50 -25.01 15.02
CA GLY A 58 6.01 -23.85 15.74
C GLY A 58 6.07 -22.61 14.85
N ILE A 59 6.24 -21.48 15.48
CA ILE A 59 6.46 -20.18 14.81
C ILE A 59 7.90 -20.13 14.33
N ARG A 60 8.12 -19.91 13.04
CA ARG A 60 9.45 -19.69 12.46
C ARG A 60 9.59 -18.21 12.09
N LEU A 61 10.47 -17.51 12.78
CA LEU A 61 10.77 -16.11 12.49
C LEU A 61 11.88 -16.01 11.43
N GLY A 62 11.76 -15.06 10.53
CA GLY A 62 12.76 -14.78 9.49
C GLY A 62 12.16 -13.94 8.39
N LEU A 63 12.99 -13.41 7.49
CA LEU A 63 12.52 -12.76 6.29
C LEU A 63 12.32 -13.80 5.19
N PHE A 64 11.07 -14.06 4.83
CA PHE A 64 10.69 -15.08 3.86
C PHE A 64 10.39 -14.52 2.48
N GLY A 65 10.06 -13.24 2.41
CA GLY A 65 9.80 -12.53 1.18
C GLY A 65 9.64 -11.04 1.42
N PHE A 66 9.78 -10.28 0.36
CA PHE A 66 9.41 -8.87 0.34
C PHE A 66 8.71 -8.54 -0.98
N GLY A 67 7.94 -7.47 -0.98
CA GLY A 67 7.25 -7.02 -2.16
C GLY A 67 7.13 -5.51 -2.23
N THR A 68 6.97 -5.02 -3.45
CA THR A 68 6.58 -3.64 -3.73
C THR A 68 5.34 -3.66 -4.60
N ARG A 69 4.41 -2.76 -4.35
CA ARG A 69 3.14 -2.69 -5.06
C ARG A 69 2.76 -1.27 -5.40
N LEU A 70 2.16 -1.09 -6.56
CA LEU A 70 1.55 0.15 -7.02
C LEU A 70 0.06 -0.11 -7.19
N GLY A 71 -0.78 0.78 -6.74
CA GLY A 71 -2.21 0.59 -6.79
C GLY A 71 -2.99 1.87 -6.98
N VAL A 72 -4.29 1.69 -7.01
CA VAL A 72 -5.28 2.77 -7.07
C VAL A 72 -6.31 2.57 -5.98
N ASP A 73 -6.69 3.67 -5.36
CA ASP A 73 -7.82 3.78 -4.44
C ASP A 73 -8.89 4.63 -5.16
N PRO A 74 -9.89 4.01 -5.79
CA PRO A 74 -10.93 4.74 -6.52
C PRO A 74 -11.95 5.40 -5.59
N ASP A 75 -11.97 5.01 -4.32
CA ASP A 75 -12.92 5.51 -3.34
C ASP A 75 -12.39 6.78 -2.64
N GLY A 76 -13.30 7.63 -2.21
CA GLY A 76 -12.93 8.87 -1.52
C GLY A 76 -12.05 9.81 -2.36
N PRO A 77 -10.83 10.15 -1.91
CA PRO A 77 -9.99 11.17 -2.57
C PRO A 77 -9.31 10.71 -3.87
N LYS A 78 -9.60 9.54 -4.39
CA LYS A 78 -8.98 8.95 -5.60
C LYS A 78 -7.47 9.09 -5.57
N GLN A 79 -6.79 8.06 -5.09
CA GLN A 79 -5.34 8.10 -4.85
C GLN A 79 -4.59 7.08 -5.70
N ALA A 80 -3.40 7.46 -6.13
CA ALA A 80 -2.38 6.49 -6.47
C ALA A 80 -1.72 6.01 -5.17
N VAL A 81 -1.56 4.70 -5.01
CA VAL A 81 -1.03 4.09 -3.78
C VAL A 81 0.26 3.37 -4.08
N LEU A 82 1.30 3.67 -3.31
CA LEU A 82 2.57 2.94 -3.32
C LEU A 82 2.71 2.16 -2.02
N GLY A 83 3.07 0.89 -2.09
CA GLY A 83 3.20 0.05 -0.92
C GLY A 83 4.39 -0.88 -0.95
N THR A 84 4.78 -1.32 0.25
CA THR A 84 5.79 -2.36 0.46
C THR A 84 5.27 -3.40 1.43
N THR A 85 5.67 -4.64 1.25
CA THR A 85 5.29 -5.77 2.10
C THR A 85 6.50 -6.57 2.50
N LEU A 86 6.48 -7.14 3.71
CA LEU A 86 7.48 -8.07 4.20
C LEU A 86 6.78 -9.34 4.70
N GLU A 87 7.35 -10.50 4.48
CA GLU A 87 6.90 -11.76 5.07
C GLU A 87 7.89 -12.16 6.15
N VAL A 88 7.48 -12.07 7.41
CA VAL A 88 8.42 -12.12 8.55
C VAL A 88 8.28 -13.36 9.44
N ALA A 89 7.21 -14.10 9.32
CA ALA A 89 7.01 -15.32 10.10
C ALA A 89 6.14 -16.34 9.37
N ASP A 90 6.51 -17.62 9.48
CA ASP A 90 5.61 -18.73 9.20
C ASP A 90 4.96 -19.15 10.52
N LEU A 91 3.63 -19.24 10.54
CA LEU A 91 2.84 -19.58 11.71
C LEU A 91 2.26 -20.99 11.52
N PHE A 92 2.78 -21.96 12.29
CA PHE A 92 2.36 -23.38 12.29
C PHE A 92 2.59 -24.14 10.99
N THR A 93 2.47 -23.48 9.84
CA THR A 93 2.70 -24.04 8.51
C THR A 93 3.37 -23.01 7.61
N ASP A 94 4.01 -23.44 6.53
CA ASP A 94 4.58 -22.58 5.48
C ASP A 94 3.52 -21.84 4.67
N ARG A 95 2.24 -22.20 4.84
CA ARG A 95 1.09 -21.56 4.17
C ARG A 95 0.52 -20.38 4.94
N VAL A 96 0.77 -20.30 6.25
CA VAL A 96 0.27 -19.22 7.09
C VAL A 96 1.42 -18.30 7.46
N ARG A 97 1.36 -17.04 7.04
CA ARG A 97 2.43 -16.06 7.24
C ARG A 97 1.95 -14.78 7.87
N LEU A 98 2.83 -14.19 8.64
CA LEU A 98 2.66 -12.82 9.12
C LEU A 98 3.31 -11.87 8.13
N ARG A 99 2.50 -10.90 7.64
CA ARG A 99 2.91 -9.94 6.62
C ARG A 99 2.65 -8.50 7.07
N PRO A 100 3.62 -7.82 7.70
CA PRO A 100 3.57 -6.38 7.83
C PRO A 100 3.68 -5.70 6.46
N SER A 101 2.94 -4.60 6.28
CA SER A 101 3.02 -3.77 5.09
C SER A 101 2.86 -2.29 5.41
N ALA A 102 3.37 -1.44 4.53
CA ALA A 102 3.23 0.00 4.63
C ALA A 102 2.85 0.57 3.25
N GLU A 103 1.95 1.54 3.25
CA GLU A 103 1.42 2.16 2.04
C GLU A 103 1.36 3.67 2.17
N ILE A 104 1.59 4.36 1.06
CA ILE A 104 1.40 5.79 0.92
C ILE A 104 0.44 6.02 -0.23
N GLY A 105 -0.69 6.66 0.05
CA GLY A 105 -1.65 7.09 -0.95
C GLY A 105 -1.46 8.57 -1.28
N LEU A 106 -1.26 8.86 -2.54
CA LEU A 106 -1.07 10.21 -3.08
C LEU A 106 -2.30 10.61 -3.89
N GLY A 107 -3.03 11.59 -3.40
CA GLY A 107 -4.21 12.15 -4.05
C GLY A 107 -4.12 13.67 -4.20
N ASP A 108 -5.05 14.25 -4.94
CA ASP A 108 -5.04 15.68 -5.24
C ASP A 108 -5.21 16.57 -4.00
N SER A 109 -5.86 16.08 -2.96
CA SER A 109 -6.24 16.87 -1.78
C SER A 109 -5.65 16.37 -0.47
N VAL A 110 -5.20 15.13 -0.41
CA VAL A 110 -4.72 14.52 0.83
C VAL A 110 -3.72 13.39 0.56
N THR A 111 -2.68 13.31 1.37
CA THR A 111 -1.78 12.17 1.44
C THR A 111 -2.22 11.25 2.59
N THR A 112 -2.27 9.96 2.33
CA THR A 112 -2.65 8.96 3.33
C THR A 112 -1.50 7.99 3.59
N TYR A 113 -1.43 7.50 4.82
CA TYR A 113 -0.45 6.52 5.28
C TYR A 113 -1.19 5.36 5.91
N VAL A 114 -0.85 4.16 5.51
CA VAL A 114 -1.44 2.95 6.07
C VAL A 114 -0.33 1.98 6.46
N VAL A 115 -0.42 1.45 7.66
CA VAL A 115 0.45 0.36 8.13
C VAL A 115 -0.44 -0.81 8.50
N ASN A 116 -0.18 -1.96 7.88
CA ASN A 116 -0.98 -3.16 8.05
C ASN A 116 -0.15 -4.26 8.72
N LEU A 117 -0.82 -5.07 9.50
CA LEU A 117 -0.28 -6.33 10.00
C LEU A 117 -1.24 -7.45 9.62
N GLU A 118 -0.89 -8.20 8.59
CA GLU A 118 -1.76 -9.18 7.96
C GLU A 118 -1.36 -10.60 8.31
N LEU A 119 -2.34 -11.44 8.56
CA LEU A 119 -2.20 -12.89 8.55
C LEU A 119 -2.58 -13.38 7.14
N LEU A 120 -1.61 -13.88 6.41
CA LEU A 120 -1.74 -14.33 5.04
C LEU A 120 -1.85 -15.86 5.01
N PHE A 121 -2.86 -16.37 4.31
CA PHE A 121 -3.04 -17.80 4.06
C PHE A 121 -2.92 -18.09 2.56
N ARG A 122 -1.99 -18.99 2.20
CA ARG A 122 -1.76 -19.47 0.83
C ARG A 122 -2.50 -20.77 0.58
N PHE A 123 -3.22 -20.84 -0.53
CA PHE A 123 -3.98 -22.05 -0.90
C PHE A 123 -3.09 -23.14 -1.54
N THR A 124 -1.99 -22.73 -2.14
CA THR A 124 -1.04 -23.65 -2.80
C THR A 124 0.37 -23.50 -2.21
N ALA A 125 1.26 -24.40 -2.53
CA ALA A 125 2.65 -24.34 -2.10
C ALA A 125 3.41 -23.21 -2.82
N ASP A 126 4.47 -22.71 -2.20
CA ASP A 126 5.33 -21.66 -2.77
C ASP A 126 6.03 -22.10 -4.07
N SER A 127 6.19 -23.41 -4.28
CA SER A 127 6.78 -23.98 -5.50
C SER A 127 5.89 -23.83 -6.73
N GLU A 128 4.59 -23.63 -6.56
CA GLU A 128 3.65 -23.55 -7.66
C GLU A 128 3.84 -22.28 -8.50
N LEU A 129 3.45 -22.36 -9.78
CA LEU A 129 3.53 -21.23 -10.72
C LEU A 129 2.65 -20.06 -10.24
N ALA A 130 1.44 -20.37 -9.79
CA ALA A 130 0.49 -19.40 -9.30
C ALA A 130 0.08 -19.74 -7.87
N VAL A 131 0.16 -18.78 -6.97
CA VAL A 131 -0.19 -18.93 -5.56
C VAL A 131 -1.30 -17.95 -5.21
N PRO A 132 -2.56 -18.40 -5.24
CA PRO A 132 -3.66 -17.62 -4.69
C PRO A 132 -3.56 -17.59 -3.17
N TYR A 133 -3.97 -16.45 -2.59
CA TYR A 133 -3.98 -16.27 -1.15
C TYR A 133 -5.08 -15.33 -0.70
N VAL A 134 -5.37 -15.39 0.58
CA VAL A 134 -6.16 -14.42 1.30
C VAL A 134 -5.33 -13.87 2.45
N ALA A 135 -5.57 -12.65 2.83
CA ALA A 135 -4.97 -12.07 4.03
C ALA A 135 -6.01 -11.24 4.78
N PHE A 136 -5.84 -11.13 6.08
CA PHE A 136 -6.67 -10.29 6.93
C PHE A 136 -5.87 -9.78 8.12
N GLY A 137 -6.26 -8.66 8.66
CA GLY A 137 -5.60 -8.10 9.83
C GLY A 137 -6.00 -6.66 10.13
N PRO A 138 -5.44 -6.08 11.19
CA PRO A 138 -5.62 -4.68 11.49
C PRO A 138 -4.79 -3.80 10.54
N ALA A 139 -5.36 -2.65 10.21
CA ALA A 139 -4.73 -1.57 9.46
C ALA A 139 -4.76 -0.29 10.30
N LEU A 140 -3.64 0.36 10.45
CA LEU A 140 -3.52 1.67 11.06
C LEU A 140 -3.51 2.72 9.95
N TYR A 141 -4.60 3.48 9.86
CA TYR A 141 -4.78 4.52 8.86
C TYR A 141 -4.47 5.90 9.43
N SER A 142 -3.73 6.69 8.71
CA SER A 142 -3.41 8.09 9.02
C SER A 142 -3.46 8.94 7.76
N GLN A 143 -3.64 10.23 7.91
CA GLN A 143 -3.62 11.20 6.82
C GLN A 143 -2.83 12.44 7.21
N GLU A 144 -2.35 13.20 6.23
CA GLU A 144 -1.52 14.38 6.46
C GLU A 144 -2.15 15.40 7.41
N ARG A 145 -3.48 15.48 7.43
CA ARG A 145 -4.23 16.41 8.31
C ARG A 145 -4.63 15.82 9.65
N CYS A 146 -4.09 14.67 10.03
CA CYS A 146 -4.39 14.02 11.30
C CYS A 146 -4.13 14.86 12.55
N ALA A 147 -3.16 15.75 12.50
CA ALA A 147 -2.79 16.60 13.66
C ALA A 147 -3.94 17.48 14.20
N THR A 148 -4.99 17.68 13.41
CA THR A 148 -6.16 18.50 13.76
C THR A 148 -7.45 17.69 13.92
N ALA A 149 -7.43 16.37 13.66
CA ALA A 149 -8.59 15.50 13.74
C ALA A 149 -8.58 14.69 15.04
N VAL A 150 -9.73 14.62 15.71
CA VAL A 150 -9.88 13.94 17.01
C VAL A 150 -9.73 12.42 16.89
N ASP A 151 -10.06 11.83 15.72
CA ASP A 151 -10.11 10.39 15.48
C ASP A 151 -8.96 9.91 14.58
N CYS A 152 -7.74 10.39 14.78
CA CYS A 152 -6.60 10.02 13.97
C CYS A 152 -5.38 9.68 14.84
N PRO A 153 -4.69 8.54 14.61
CA PRO A 153 -4.91 7.54 13.56
C PRO A 153 -6.12 6.63 13.85
N GLN A 154 -6.72 6.09 12.79
CA GLN A 154 -7.83 5.16 12.89
C GLN A 154 -7.34 3.72 12.73
N VAL A 155 -7.96 2.79 13.46
CA VAL A 155 -7.71 1.35 13.31
C VAL A 155 -8.86 0.73 12.53
N TRP A 156 -8.54 0.10 11.41
CA TRP A 156 -9.49 -0.57 10.54
C TRP A 156 -9.22 -2.07 10.48
N ALA A 157 -10.25 -2.84 10.15
CA ALA A 157 -10.07 -4.19 9.69
C ALA A 157 -9.83 -4.19 8.18
N GLN A 158 -8.78 -4.89 7.74
CA GLN A 158 -8.43 -5.06 6.35
C GLN A 158 -8.56 -6.53 5.96
N PHE A 159 -9.01 -6.74 4.73
CA PHE A 159 -9.06 -8.02 4.06
C PHE A 159 -8.40 -7.87 2.69
N ALA A 160 -7.58 -8.84 2.30
CA ALA A 160 -6.94 -8.86 0.99
C ALA A 160 -7.16 -10.21 0.29
N LEU A 161 -7.33 -10.14 -1.03
CA LEU A 161 -7.32 -11.27 -1.95
C LEU A 161 -6.21 -11.04 -2.96
N GLY A 162 -5.39 -12.05 -3.20
CA GLY A 162 -4.27 -11.87 -4.12
C GLY A 162 -3.85 -13.14 -4.84
N PHE A 163 -3.07 -12.90 -5.89
CA PHE A 163 -2.39 -13.92 -6.66
C PHE A 163 -0.94 -13.51 -6.85
N GLU A 164 -0.04 -14.45 -6.59
CA GLU A 164 1.35 -14.34 -6.98
C GLU A 164 1.63 -15.28 -8.14
N ILE A 165 2.15 -14.74 -9.23
CA ILE A 165 2.46 -15.53 -10.45
C ILE A 165 3.96 -15.46 -10.69
N ARG A 166 4.65 -16.58 -10.62
CA ARG A 166 6.09 -16.68 -10.86
C ARG A 166 6.41 -16.36 -12.31
N PHE A 167 7.37 -15.46 -12.54
CA PHE A 167 7.82 -15.15 -13.89
C PHE A 167 9.33 -15.34 -14.07
N ARG A 168 10.14 -15.21 -13.02
CA ARG A 168 11.58 -15.37 -13.13
C ARG A 168 12.23 -15.72 -11.79
N GLY A 169 12.83 -16.90 -11.67
CA GLY A 169 13.52 -17.34 -10.46
C GLY A 169 12.65 -17.19 -9.21
N HIS A 170 13.07 -16.30 -8.30
CA HIS A 170 12.34 -16.01 -7.07
C HIS A 170 11.37 -14.82 -7.18
N MET A 171 11.25 -14.20 -8.36
CA MET A 171 10.40 -13.05 -8.58
C MET A 171 9.04 -13.46 -9.10
N ASN A 172 8.00 -12.81 -8.57
CA ASN A 172 6.62 -13.04 -8.93
C ASN A 172 5.92 -11.73 -9.22
N TRP A 173 4.99 -11.75 -10.16
CA TRP A 173 3.97 -10.73 -10.28
C TRP A 173 3.00 -10.87 -9.13
N LEU A 174 2.60 -9.75 -8.57
CA LEU A 174 1.56 -9.63 -7.56
C LEU A 174 0.35 -8.92 -8.18
N LEU A 175 -0.82 -9.52 -8.00
CA LEU A 175 -2.12 -8.89 -8.21
C LEU A 175 -2.88 -9.00 -6.91
N GLU A 176 -3.37 -7.88 -6.37
CA GLU A 176 -3.98 -7.85 -5.06
C GLU A 176 -5.16 -6.87 -5.01
N TYR A 177 -6.21 -7.27 -4.35
CA TYR A 177 -7.35 -6.46 -3.99
C TYR A 177 -7.42 -6.33 -2.48
N HIS A 178 -7.64 -5.12 -1.98
CA HIS A 178 -7.86 -4.84 -0.57
C HIS A 178 -9.26 -4.27 -0.35
N GLY A 179 -9.94 -4.82 0.64
CA GLY A 179 -11.15 -4.26 1.21
C GLY A 179 -10.84 -3.74 2.61
N GLU A 180 -11.00 -2.46 2.83
CA GLU A 180 -10.72 -1.77 4.09
C GLU A 180 -11.99 -1.17 4.66
N ASP A 181 -11.98 -0.79 5.96
CA ASP A 181 -13.10 -0.16 6.65
C ASP A 181 -14.44 -0.90 6.42
N ALA A 182 -14.45 -2.19 6.74
CA ALA A 182 -15.62 -3.06 6.53
C ALA A 182 -16.13 -3.08 5.07
N LEU A 183 -15.21 -3.10 4.10
CA LEU A 183 -15.46 -3.09 2.66
C LEU A 183 -16.08 -1.78 2.14
N ARG A 184 -15.85 -0.67 2.82
CA ARG A 184 -16.26 0.66 2.33
C ARG A 184 -15.22 1.30 1.44
N ARG A 185 -13.97 0.79 1.46
CA ARG A 185 -12.87 1.24 0.61
C ARG A 185 -12.28 0.06 -0.13
N HIS A 186 -11.99 0.28 -1.39
CA HIS A 186 -11.47 -0.73 -2.29
C HIS A 186 -10.15 -0.25 -2.89
N ARG A 187 -9.11 -1.09 -2.82
CA ARG A 187 -7.82 -0.80 -3.44
C ARG A 187 -7.41 -1.95 -4.33
N PHE A 188 -6.82 -1.62 -5.45
CA PHE A 188 -6.31 -2.60 -6.41
C PHE A 188 -4.83 -2.36 -6.61
N PHE A 189 -4.05 -3.41 -6.52
CA PHE A 189 -2.60 -3.36 -6.62
C PHE A 189 -2.07 -4.31 -7.68
N ILE A 190 -1.01 -3.85 -8.34
CA ILE A 190 -0.10 -4.68 -9.12
C ILE A 190 1.31 -4.46 -8.57
N GLY A 191 2.12 -5.51 -8.53
CA GLY A 191 3.46 -5.37 -7.96
C GLY A 191 4.37 -6.51 -8.28
N LEU A 192 5.48 -6.51 -7.58
CA LEU A 192 6.49 -7.55 -7.63
C LEU A 192 6.76 -8.04 -6.21
N THR A 193 6.82 -9.35 -6.04
CA THR A 193 7.20 -9.98 -4.78
C THR A 193 8.35 -10.95 -5.00
N THR A 194 9.06 -11.21 -3.92
CA THR A 194 9.96 -12.36 -3.85
C THR A 194 9.33 -13.39 -2.91
N ARG A 195 9.51 -14.65 -3.21
CA ARG A 195 9.14 -15.75 -2.32
C ARG A 195 10.22 -16.82 -2.32
N ARG A 196 10.17 -17.74 -1.36
CA ARG A 196 11.07 -18.88 -1.33
C ARG A 196 11.09 -19.58 -2.68
N GLY A 197 12.28 -19.92 -3.11
CA GLY A 197 12.47 -20.81 -4.24
C GLY A 197 11.97 -22.23 -3.94
N PRO A 198 11.85 -23.04 -4.97
CA PRO A 198 11.57 -24.46 -4.82
C PRO A 198 12.66 -25.18 -4.02
#